data_e6af7c0f541dd9d0d44ceed03dbaf632
#
_entry.id   e6af7c0f541dd9d0d44ceed03dbaf632
#
_cell.length_a   1.000
_cell.length_b   1.000
_cell.length_c   1.000
_cell.angle_alpha   90.00
_cell.angle_beta   90.00
_cell.angle_gamma   90.00
#
_symmetry.space_group_name_H-M   'P 1'
#
loop_
_entity.id
_entity.type
_entity.pdbx_description
1 polymer ?
#
loop_
_entity_poly.entity_id
_entity_poly.type
_entity_poly.pdbx_seq_one_letter_code
_entity_poly.pdbx_strand_id
1 'polypeptide(L)'
;MRTADYFDYVQNSFHARGWSAYCQVSLCIHSLIDVLSRAYWQILLALFLGLSGILLQTRYRRGLRNLPGPFLASISSLPRVVTAFGGHQFLKHAEYHKTYGPMVRVGPNHVSIADSQCISQIYSITSKFYKSNFYVLFDADTGTAKVPTVFSVRDQSMHKSMKRPIANAYSMSSIIELEPAANACTEIFERKLQEKQGAPIDLGAWLHWYAFDLITSITFSNRLGFMEKETDVDDIIDSIEGRLAYNSVVGQAPWLHNLLLGNRLFKSIGTRFKAVAKLNTAQYIVKFAAEQLLRYNNSEKPKEIRDMLSRFKTMQDGESLISDNQLLAHAASNMYVKTAPGGFQSLVLLTPLAVLLGATLPPSLCERSSITFVGTLLATRRSSQRSMAWIAGANFLTQ
;
A
#
# COMPACT_ATOMS: atom_id res chain seq x y z
N MET A 1 -24.77 -92.72 13.78
CA MET A 1 -24.68 -91.36 13.32
C MET A 1 -23.90 -91.37 12.03
N ARG A 2 -24.55 -91.11 10.86
CA ARG A 2 -23.94 -91.27 9.55
C ARG A 2 -23.04 -90.09 9.34
N THR A 3 -21.88 -90.31 8.73
CA THR A 3 -20.82 -89.30 8.42
C THR A 3 -21.35 -88.07 7.71
N ALA A 4 -22.48 -88.17 7.02
CA ALA A 4 -23.17 -87.06 6.34
C ALA A 4 -23.78 -86.08 7.36
N ASP A 5 -24.41 -86.55 8.44
CA ASP A 5 -25.06 -85.73 9.47
C ASP A 5 -24.03 -84.88 10.25
N TYR A 6 -22.83 -85.40 10.39
CA TYR A 6 -21.72 -84.63 11.05
C TYR A 6 -21.15 -83.52 10.16
N PHE A 7 -21.05 -83.73 8.84
CA PHE A 7 -20.61 -82.71 7.93
C PHE A 7 -21.63 -81.58 7.81
N ASP A 8 -22.87 -81.90 7.71
CA ASP A 8 -23.95 -80.89 7.66
C ASP A 8 -24.04 -80.07 8.96
N TYR A 9 -23.88 -80.73 10.12
CA TYR A 9 -23.80 -80.01 11.40
C TYR A 9 -22.60 -79.05 11.50
N VAL A 10 -21.43 -79.52 11.06
CA VAL A 10 -20.21 -78.70 11.07
C VAL A 10 -20.36 -77.53 10.10
N GLN A 11 -20.87 -77.76 8.89
CA GLN A 11 -21.05 -76.74 7.88
C GLN A 11 -22.06 -75.67 8.29
N ASN A 12 -23.20 -76.10 8.87
CA ASN A 12 -24.20 -75.17 9.42
C ASN A 12 -23.69 -74.38 10.65
N SER A 13 -22.86 -75.00 11.48
CA SER A 13 -22.28 -74.31 12.64
C SER A 13 -21.17 -73.29 12.22
N PHE A 14 -20.43 -73.55 11.13
CA PHE A 14 -19.51 -72.60 10.56
C PHE A 14 -20.26 -71.43 9.88
N HIS A 15 -21.30 -71.70 9.12
CA HIS A 15 -22.15 -70.64 8.52
C HIS A 15 -22.81 -69.78 9.59
N ALA A 16 -23.40 -70.38 10.63
CA ALA A 16 -24.04 -69.63 11.71
C ALA A 16 -23.07 -68.72 12.49
N ARG A 17 -21.84 -69.18 12.74
CA ARG A 17 -20.80 -68.39 13.40
C ARG A 17 -20.26 -67.26 12.50
N GLY A 18 -20.08 -67.54 11.19
CA GLY A 18 -19.69 -66.51 10.22
C GLY A 18 -20.69 -65.40 10.10
N TRP A 19 -21.98 -65.71 10.02
CA TRP A 19 -23.06 -64.71 9.98
C TRP A 19 -23.16 -63.89 11.25
N SER A 20 -23.00 -64.49 12.43
CA SER A 20 -22.99 -63.81 13.73
C SER A 20 -21.84 -62.81 13.82
N ALA A 21 -20.64 -63.19 13.40
CA ALA A 21 -19.49 -62.29 13.37
C ALA A 21 -19.68 -61.15 12.36
N TYR A 22 -20.23 -61.41 11.18
CA TYR A 22 -20.55 -60.38 10.18
C TYR A 22 -21.58 -59.38 10.70
N CYS A 23 -22.64 -59.81 11.38
CA CYS A 23 -23.63 -58.93 12.01
C CYS A 23 -23.03 -58.08 13.12
N GLN A 24 -22.15 -58.62 13.95
CA GLN A 24 -21.47 -57.87 15.01
C GLN A 24 -20.52 -56.79 14.43
N VAL A 25 -19.74 -57.12 13.40
CA VAL A 25 -18.86 -56.15 12.72
C VAL A 25 -19.67 -55.06 12.03
N SER A 26 -20.76 -55.42 11.34
CA SER A 26 -21.68 -54.46 10.71
C SER A 26 -22.31 -53.50 11.73
N LEU A 27 -22.77 -53.99 12.85
CA LEU A 27 -23.34 -53.17 13.95
C LEU A 27 -22.28 -52.23 14.55
N CYS A 28 -21.06 -52.72 14.75
CA CYS A 28 -19.93 -51.88 15.21
C CYS A 28 -19.58 -50.77 14.21
N ILE A 29 -19.56 -51.09 12.90
CA ILE A 29 -19.30 -50.08 11.85
C ILE A 29 -20.41 -49.03 11.83
N HIS A 30 -21.69 -49.43 11.90
CA HIS A 30 -22.81 -48.50 11.93
C HIS A 30 -22.78 -47.59 13.17
N SER A 31 -22.49 -48.18 14.34
CA SER A 31 -22.37 -47.38 15.57
C SER A 31 -21.19 -46.40 15.52
N LEU A 32 -20.07 -46.79 14.90
CA LEU A 32 -18.91 -45.93 14.70
C LEU A 32 -19.22 -44.77 13.74
N ILE A 33 -19.93 -45.06 12.63
CA ILE A 33 -20.39 -44.05 11.69
C ILE A 33 -21.33 -43.07 12.36
N ASP A 34 -22.25 -43.55 13.18
CA ASP A 34 -23.19 -42.68 13.93
C ASP A 34 -22.47 -41.79 14.94
N VAL A 35 -21.49 -42.30 15.65
CA VAL A 35 -20.67 -41.52 16.59
C VAL A 35 -19.87 -40.44 15.85
N LEU A 36 -19.23 -40.83 14.74
CA LEU A 36 -18.47 -39.88 13.93
C LEU A 36 -19.34 -38.80 13.30
N SER A 37 -20.55 -39.18 12.83
CA SER A 37 -21.49 -38.22 12.26
C SER A 37 -21.99 -37.23 13.31
N ARG A 38 -22.35 -37.69 14.53
CA ARG A 38 -22.72 -36.78 15.63
C ARG A 38 -21.60 -35.87 16.04
N ALA A 39 -20.37 -36.38 16.16
CA ALA A 39 -19.19 -35.56 16.47
C ALA A 39 -18.96 -34.49 15.39
N TYR A 40 -19.10 -34.87 14.12
CA TYR A 40 -18.98 -33.90 12.99
C TYR A 40 -20.02 -32.76 13.11
N TRP A 41 -21.31 -33.10 13.34
CA TRP A 41 -22.35 -32.09 13.50
C TRP A 41 -22.15 -31.21 14.74
N GLN A 42 -21.68 -31.78 15.84
CA GLN A 42 -21.34 -31.00 17.05
C GLN A 42 -20.20 -30.02 16.81
N ILE A 43 -19.15 -30.42 16.08
CA ILE A 43 -18.05 -29.55 15.71
C ILE A 43 -18.54 -28.42 14.80
N LEU A 44 -19.36 -28.73 13.78
CA LEU A 44 -19.93 -27.71 12.89
C LEU A 44 -20.81 -26.71 13.66
N LEU A 45 -21.63 -27.19 14.58
CA LEU A 45 -22.47 -26.35 15.42
C LEU A 45 -21.64 -25.46 16.34
N ALA A 46 -20.59 -26.00 16.96
CA ALA A 46 -19.66 -25.23 17.79
C ALA A 46 -18.95 -24.15 16.99
N LEU A 47 -18.46 -24.47 15.77
CA LEU A 47 -17.85 -23.52 14.85
C LEU A 47 -18.84 -22.43 14.42
N PHE A 48 -20.07 -22.80 14.10
CA PHE A 48 -21.13 -21.85 13.74
C PHE A 48 -21.47 -20.90 14.89
N LEU A 49 -21.65 -21.43 16.11
CA LEU A 49 -21.91 -20.61 17.29
C LEU A 49 -20.74 -19.70 17.64
N GLY A 50 -19.51 -20.22 17.57
CA GLY A 50 -18.29 -19.44 17.76
C GLY A 50 -18.17 -18.29 16.76
N LEU A 51 -18.35 -18.57 15.46
CA LEU A 51 -18.32 -17.57 14.40
C LEU A 51 -19.43 -16.52 14.60
N SER A 52 -20.67 -16.97 14.89
CA SER A 52 -21.79 -16.08 15.15
C SER A 52 -21.52 -15.17 16.35
N GLY A 53 -20.94 -15.71 17.43
CA GLY A 53 -20.54 -14.94 18.60
C GLY A 53 -19.50 -13.85 18.25
N ILE A 54 -18.47 -14.19 17.46
CA ILE A 54 -17.46 -13.23 16.99
C ILE A 54 -18.10 -12.13 16.13
N LEU A 55 -19.02 -12.48 15.21
CA LEU A 55 -19.70 -11.51 14.36
C LEU A 55 -20.60 -10.58 15.17
N LEU A 56 -21.35 -11.10 16.14
CA LEU A 56 -22.18 -10.32 17.05
C LEU A 56 -21.33 -9.39 17.93
N GLN A 57 -20.27 -9.90 18.54
CA GLN A 57 -19.34 -9.09 19.32
C GLN A 57 -18.73 -7.95 18.48
N THR A 58 -18.37 -8.25 17.22
CA THR A 58 -17.82 -7.26 16.29
C THR A 58 -18.87 -6.21 15.95
N ARG A 59 -20.11 -6.60 15.66
CA ARG A 59 -21.23 -5.69 15.31
C ARG A 59 -21.57 -4.76 16.46
N TYR A 60 -21.65 -5.30 17.69
CA TYR A 60 -22.12 -4.58 18.88
C TYR A 60 -20.99 -4.02 19.74
N ARG A 61 -19.78 -3.88 19.17
CA ARG A 61 -18.61 -3.33 19.88
C ARG A 61 -18.94 -1.97 20.48
N ARG A 62 -18.52 -1.76 21.73
CA ARG A 62 -18.71 -0.50 22.46
C ARG A 62 -18.08 0.67 21.67
N GLY A 63 -18.80 1.80 21.61
CA GLY A 63 -18.37 3.00 20.86
C GLY A 63 -18.70 2.98 19.37
N LEU A 64 -18.89 1.83 18.73
CA LEU A 64 -19.17 1.73 17.29
C LEU A 64 -20.59 1.27 16.96
N ARG A 65 -21.33 0.71 17.93
CA ARG A 65 -22.66 0.14 17.71
C ARG A 65 -23.71 1.13 17.24
N ASN A 66 -23.59 2.39 17.67
CA ASN A 66 -24.54 3.47 17.36
C ASN A 66 -24.21 4.22 16.08
N LEU A 67 -23.04 3.97 15.46
CA LEU A 67 -22.67 4.64 14.23
C LEU A 67 -23.44 4.00 13.05
N PRO A 68 -24.08 4.84 12.21
CA PRO A 68 -24.78 4.39 11.02
C PRO A 68 -23.79 3.82 9.99
N GLY A 69 -24.29 2.95 9.14
CA GLY A 69 -23.49 2.36 8.05
C GLY A 69 -24.05 1.05 7.54
N PRO A 70 -23.51 0.51 6.45
CA PRO A 70 -23.94 -0.77 5.88
C PRO A 70 -23.76 -1.91 6.87
N PHE A 71 -24.77 -2.77 6.99
CA PHE A 71 -24.74 -3.90 7.94
C PHE A 71 -23.51 -4.80 7.75
N LEU A 72 -23.24 -5.23 6.50
CA LEU A 72 -22.10 -6.10 6.19
C LEU A 72 -20.75 -5.47 6.53
N ALA A 73 -20.61 -4.15 6.35
CA ALA A 73 -19.40 -3.43 6.71
C ALA A 73 -19.15 -3.44 8.22
N SER A 74 -20.21 -3.48 9.04
CA SER A 74 -20.07 -3.50 10.49
C SER A 74 -19.52 -4.81 11.06
N ILE A 75 -19.61 -5.91 10.31
CA ILE A 75 -19.17 -7.25 10.72
C ILE A 75 -17.93 -7.75 10.01
N SER A 76 -17.64 -7.25 8.78
CA SER A 76 -16.52 -7.71 7.97
C SER A 76 -15.84 -6.56 7.21
N SER A 77 -14.53 -6.67 6.98
CA SER A 77 -13.77 -5.80 6.09
C SER A 77 -13.93 -6.17 4.60
N LEU A 78 -14.58 -7.29 4.29
CA LEU A 78 -14.72 -7.81 2.93
C LEU A 78 -15.37 -6.82 1.96
N PRO A 79 -16.47 -6.10 2.31
CA PRO A 79 -17.05 -5.11 1.42
C PRO A 79 -16.06 -4.02 1.00
N ARG A 80 -15.18 -3.60 1.91
CA ARG A 80 -14.12 -2.61 1.63
C ARG A 80 -13.06 -3.17 0.69
N VAL A 81 -12.61 -4.42 0.90
CA VAL A 81 -11.65 -5.09 0.02
C VAL A 81 -12.22 -5.20 -1.38
N VAL A 82 -13.49 -5.62 -1.54
CA VAL A 82 -14.14 -5.76 -2.85
C VAL A 82 -14.29 -4.41 -3.54
N THR A 83 -14.74 -3.38 -2.84
CA THR A 83 -14.89 -2.04 -3.44
C THR A 83 -13.53 -1.40 -3.78
N ALA A 84 -12.51 -1.68 -2.97
CA ALA A 84 -11.14 -1.25 -3.25
C ALA A 84 -10.58 -1.98 -4.48
N PHE A 85 -10.76 -3.29 -4.57
CA PHE A 85 -10.34 -4.08 -5.73
C PHE A 85 -11.00 -3.59 -7.03
N GLY A 86 -12.28 -3.25 -6.99
CA GLY A 86 -13.01 -2.67 -8.13
C GLY A 86 -12.66 -1.21 -8.45
N GLY A 87 -11.78 -0.54 -7.69
CA GLY A 87 -11.43 0.87 -7.90
C GLY A 87 -12.55 1.87 -7.62
N HIS A 88 -13.66 1.45 -7.00
CA HIS A 88 -14.87 2.27 -6.79
C HIS A 88 -15.08 2.69 -5.33
N GLN A 89 -14.08 2.49 -4.47
CA GLN A 89 -14.22 2.77 -3.03
C GLN A 89 -14.63 4.22 -2.75
N PHE A 90 -14.06 5.18 -3.49
CA PHE A 90 -14.36 6.60 -3.31
C PHE A 90 -15.82 6.95 -3.63
N LEU A 91 -16.40 6.34 -4.68
CA LEU A 91 -17.82 6.51 -5.03
C LEU A 91 -18.72 5.93 -3.95
N LYS A 92 -18.38 4.73 -3.44
CA LYS A 92 -19.13 4.09 -2.36
C LYS A 92 -19.08 4.88 -1.06
N HIS A 93 -17.93 5.46 -0.70
CA HIS A 93 -17.84 6.32 0.47
C HIS A 93 -18.66 7.60 0.30
N ALA A 94 -18.66 8.23 -0.89
CA ALA A 94 -19.51 9.37 -1.17
C ALA A 94 -21.01 9.03 -1.07
N GLU A 95 -21.41 7.85 -1.57
CA GLU A 95 -22.78 7.34 -1.44
C GLU A 95 -23.15 7.09 0.03
N TYR A 96 -22.25 6.49 0.81
CA TYR A 96 -22.48 6.24 2.23
C TYR A 96 -22.65 7.55 3.01
N HIS A 97 -21.83 8.57 2.74
CA HIS A 97 -21.99 9.87 3.40
C HIS A 97 -23.28 10.59 3.00
N LYS A 98 -23.76 10.43 1.78
CA LYS A 98 -25.09 10.93 1.38
C LYS A 98 -26.22 10.25 2.12
N THR A 99 -26.10 8.94 2.36
CA THR A 99 -27.16 8.12 2.96
C THR A 99 -27.15 8.16 4.48
N TYR A 100 -25.96 8.07 5.10
CA TYR A 100 -25.79 7.86 6.53
C TYR A 100 -25.26 9.09 7.29
N GLY A 101 -24.89 10.18 6.58
CA GLY A 101 -24.41 11.42 7.19
C GLY A 101 -22.88 11.51 7.32
N PRO A 102 -22.37 12.48 8.14
CA PRO A 102 -20.97 12.84 8.16
C PRO A 102 -20.05 11.78 8.80
N MET A 103 -20.59 10.89 9.62
CA MET A 103 -19.83 9.80 10.25
C MET A 103 -20.44 8.46 9.90
N VAL A 104 -19.72 7.60 9.19
CA VAL A 104 -20.22 6.33 8.69
C VAL A 104 -19.29 5.19 9.08
N ARG A 105 -19.84 4.12 9.66
CA ARG A 105 -19.11 2.91 9.95
C ARG A 105 -18.91 2.09 8.66
N VAL A 106 -17.70 2.11 8.11
CA VAL A 106 -17.34 1.47 6.84
C VAL A 106 -16.57 0.16 7.00
N GLY A 107 -16.31 -0.23 8.24
CA GLY A 107 -15.66 -1.50 8.56
C GLY A 107 -15.86 -1.88 10.03
N PRO A 108 -15.47 -3.10 10.44
CA PRO A 108 -15.61 -3.56 11.82
C PRO A 108 -15.07 -2.56 12.84
N ASN A 109 -13.90 -1.99 12.56
CA ASN A 109 -13.19 -1.01 13.39
C ASN A 109 -12.84 0.27 12.59
N HIS A 110 -13.61 0.57 11.53
CA HIS A 110 -13.30 1.69 10.65
C HIS A 110 -14.51 2.60 10.51
N VAL A 111 -14.24 3.90 10.68
CA VAL A 111 -15.23 4.97 10.52
C VAL A 111 -14.73 5.93 9.46
N SER A 112 -15.57 6.27 8.50
CA SER A 112 -15.33 7.34 7.55
C SER A 112 -15.94 8.63 8.10
N ILE A 113 -15.15 9.69 8.13
CA ILE A 113 -15.55 11.00 8.67
C ILE A 113 -15.42 12.03 7.56
N ALA A 114 -16.54 12.68 7.23
CA ALA A 114 -16.63 13.78 6.26
C ALA A 114 -16.89 15.14 6.92
N ASP A 115 -16.71 15.24 8.24
CA ASP A 115 -16.84 16.46 8.99
C ASP A 115 -15.50 17.19 9.08
N SER A 116 -15.45 18.41 8.52
CA SER A 116 -14.26 19.26 8.54
C SER A 116 -13.84 19.69 9.95
N GLN A 117 -14.77 19.78 10.91
CA GLN A 117 -14.46 20.14 12.30
C GLN A 117 -13.60 19.09 12.99
N CYS A 118 -13.67 17.83 12.56
CA CYS A 118 -12.85 16.75 13.10
C CYS A 118 -11.39 16.82 12.67
N ILE A 119 -11.05 17.58 11.60
CA ILE A 119 -9.69 17.67 11.07
C ILE A 119 -8.69 18.16 12.13
N SER A 120 -9.05 19.24 12.83
CA SER A 120 -8.18 19.81 13.88
C SER A 120 -7.97 18.86 15.05
N GLN A 121 -8.95 18.02 15.39
CA GLN A 121 -8.84 17.05 16.46
C GLN A 121 -7.97 15.85 16.05
N ILE A 122 -8.12 15.38 14.81
CA ILE A 122 -7.43 14.18 14.31
C ILE A 122 -5.96 14.48 13.96
N TYR A 123 -5.70 15.62 13.31
CA TYR A 123 -4.40 15.96 12.74
C TYR A 123 -3.62 17.01 13.53
N SER A 124 -4.07 17.42 14.72
CA SER A 124 -3.32 18.36 15.54
C SER A 124 -2.00 17.75 16.03
N ILE A 125 -1.02 18.60 16.33
CA ILE A 125 0.29 18.18 16.87
C ILE A 125 0.13 17.47 18.22
N THR A 126 -0.90 17.79 18.99
CA THR A 126 -1.24 17.19 20.29
C THR A 126 -2.21 16.03 20.18
N SER A 127 -2.55 15.62 18.97
CA SER A 127 -3.49 14.54 18.73
C SER A 127 -2.98 13.21 19.33
N LYS A 128 -3.89 12.45 19.93
CA LYS A 128 -3.63 11.10 20.42
C LYS A 128 -3.83 10.02 19.35
N PHE A 129 -4.28 10.41 18.17
CA PHE A 129 -4.47 9.48 17.05
C PHE A 129 -3.13 9.11 16.42
N TYR A 130 -3.00 7.85 16.02
CA TYR A 130 -1.80 7.31 15.39
C TYR A 130 -2.17 6.54 14.10
N LYS A 131 -1.17 6.31 13.26
CA LYS A 131 -1.34 5.60 12.00
C LYS A 131 -1.75 4.15 12.23
N SER A 132 -2.68 3.65 11.43
CA SER A 132 -3.16 2.27 11.49
C SER A 132 -2.16 1.26 10.92
N ASN A 133 -2.46 -0.03 11.06
CA ASN A 133 -1.67 -1.12 10.47
C ASN A 133 -1.63 -1.11 8.93
N PHE A 134 -2.44 -0.29 8.26
CA PHE A 134 -2.32 -0.03 6.82
C PHE A 134 -0.90 0.40 6.43
N TYR A 135 -0.26 1.22 7.26
CA TYR A 135 1.06 1.78 6.97
C TYR A 135 2.21 0.76 7.01
N VAL A 136 2.02 -0.44 7.59
CA VAL A 136 3.00 -1.54 7.54
C VAL A 136 3.36 -1.95 6.11
N LEU A 137 2.41 -1.79 5.17
CA LEU A 137 2.62 -2.12 3.77
C LEU A 137 3.63 -1.21 3.08
N PHE A 138 3.94 -0.07 3.69
CA PHE A 138 4.88 0.95 3.20
C PHE A 138 6.24 0.92 3.92
N ASP A 139 6.48 -0.06 4.80
CA ASP A 139 7.81 -0.25 5.37
C ASP A 139 8.80 -0.60 4.26
N ALA A 140 9.99 0.01 4.32
CA ALA A 140 11.03 -0.24 3.34
C ALA A 140 11.61 -1.65 3.53
N ASP A 141 11.64 -2.44 2.46
CA ASP A 141 12.27 -3.77 2.45
C ASP A 141 13.71 -3.60 1.95
N THR A 142 14.67 -3.56 2.86
CA THR A 142 16.10 -3.43 2.54
C THR A 142 16.74 -4.77 2.10
N GLY A 143 15.95 -5.83 1.96
CA GLY A 143 16.43 -7.19 1.67
C GLY A 143 16.87 -7.94 2.92
N THR A 144 17.46 -7.27 3.88
CA THR A 144 17.86 -7.83 5.19
C THR A 144 16.78 -7.67 6.26
N ALA A 145 16.05 -6.55 6.24
CA ALA A 145 15.01 -6.25 7.21
C ALA A 145 13.91 -5.36 6.59
N LYS A 146 12.72 -5.41 7.20
CA LYS A 146 11.69 -4.40 6.97
C LYS A 146 11.92 -3.24 7.95
N VAL A 147 12.19 -2.06 7.41
CA VAL A 147 12.53 -0.86 8.18
C VAL A 147 11.39 0.16 8.04
N PRO A 148 10.78 0.60 9.17
CA PRO A 148 9.83 1.69 9.12
C PRO A 148 10.50 2.96 8.58
N THR A 149 9.78 3.70 7.76
CA THR A 149 10.18 5.04 7.30
C THR A 149 9.46 6.10 8.12
N VAL A 150 9.85 7.37 8.01
CA VAL A 150 9.09 8.49 8.63
C VAL A 150 7.63 8.50 8.15
N PHE A 151 7.37 8.03 6.92
CA PHE A 151 6.02 7.91 6.40
C PHE A 151 5.24 6.75 7.03
N SER A 152 5.86 5.58 7.21
CA SER A 152 5.17 4.35 7.62
C SER A 152 5.17 4.09 9.12
N VAL A 153 6.08 4.69 9.88
CA VAL A 153 6.19 4.52 11.34
C VAL A 153 4.88 4.92 12.03
N ARG A 154 4.42 4.08 12.95
CA ARG A 154 3.14 4.23 13.66
C ARG A 154 3.31 4.77 15.06
N ASP A 155 4.40 4.45 15.73
CA ASP A 155 4.74 4.97 17.03
C ASP A 155 5.16 6.44 16.96
N GLN A 156 4.55 7.31 17.78
CA GLN A 156 4.79 8.74 17.74
C GLN A 156 6.16 9.12 18.28
N SER A 157 6.68 8.39 19.25
CA SER A 157 8.01 8.65 19.83
C SER A 157 9.09 8.31 18.82
N MET A 158 8.98 7.16 18.19
CA MET A 158 9.84 6.72 17.09
C MET A 158 9.73 7.66 15.88
N HIS A 159 8.52 8.13 15.53
CA HIS A 159 8.35 9.13 14.48
C HIS A 159 9.11 10.43 14.75
N LYS A 160 9.04 10.93 15.98
CA LYS A 160 9.77 12.14 16.39
C LYS A 160 11.28 11.93 16.31
N SER A 161 11.79 10.79 16.83
CA SER A 161 13.22 10.46 16.79
C SER A 161 13.75 10.33 15.36
N MET A 162 12.99 9.74 14.45
CA MET A 162 13.36 9.59 13.04
C MET A 162 13.27 10.90 12.26
N LYS A 163 12.27 11.75 12.55
CA LYS A 163 12.05 13.02 11.84
C LYS A 163 13.06 14.08 12.26
N ARG A 164 13.42 14.16 13.55
CA ARG A 164 14.26 15.23 14.12
C ARG A 164 15.57 15.39 13.36
N PRO A 165 16.39 14.35 13.14
CA PRO A 165 17.68 14.50 12.51
C PRO A 165 17.59 14.94 11.03
N ILE A 166 16.54 14.58 10.31
CA ILE A 166 16.39 14.90 8.89
C ILE A 166 15.58 16.18 8.61
N ALA A 167 14.96 16.77 9.64
CA ALA A 167 14.05 17.91 9.46
C ALA A 167 14.74 19.11 8.79
N ASN A 168 16.00 19.35 9.14
CA ASN A 168 16.77 20.47 8.58
C ASN A 168 17.02 20.32 7.07
N ALA A 169 17.18 19.10 6.56
CA ALA A 169 17.34 18.87 5.12
C ALA A 169 16.11 19.30 4.30
N TYR A 170 14.95 19.38 4.95
CA TYR A 170 13.69 19.84 4.35
C TYR A 170 13.32 21.28 4.74
N SER A 171 14.24 22.03 5.37
CA SER A 171 14.00 23.44 5.66
C SER A 171 13.98 24.26 4.36
N MET A 172 13.30 25.41 4.37
CA MET A 172 13.22 26.27 3.18
C MET A 172 14.60 26.70 2.71
N SER A 173 15.51 27.06 3.62
CA SER A 173 16.90 27.40 3.30
C SER A 173 17.63 26.25 2.59
N SER A 174 17.46 25.02 3.09
CA SER A 174 18.07 23.84 2.47
C SER A 174 17.48 23.50 1.10
N ILE A 175 16.18 23.74 0.90
CA ILE A 175 15.51 23.47 -0.39
C ILE A 175 15.93 24.50 -1.44
N ILE A 176 16.09 25.79 -1.07
CA ILE A 176 16.56 26.83 -1.99
C ILE A 176 17.95 26.49 -2.56
N GLU A 177 18.83 25.89 -1.78
CA GLU A 177 20.15 25.46 -2.28
C GLU A 177 20.09 24.35 -3.34
N LEU A 178 18.95 23.65 -3.46
CA LEU A 178 18.69 22.64 -4.49
C LEU A 178 18.05 23.21 -5.76
N GLU A 179 17.72 24.51 -5.76
CA GLU A 179 17.10 25.19 -6.91
C GLU A 179 17.89 25.05 -8.23
N PRO A 180 19.24 25.14 -8.27
CA PRO A 180 19.97 24.92 -9.52
C PRO A 180 19.73 23.55 -10.15
N ALA A 181 19.60 22.48 -9.32
CA ALA A 181 19.30 21.15 -9.82
C ALA A 181 17.87 21.04 -10.35
N ALA A 182 16.93 21.76 -9.72
CA ALA A 182 15.55 21.84 -10.17
C ALA A 182 15.43 22.60 -11.50
N ASN A 183 16.15 23.75 -11.64
CA ASN A 183 16.16 24.54 -12.85
C ASN A 183 16.73 23.78 -14.05
N ALA A 184 17.81 23.02 -13.86
CA ALA A 184 18.35 22.14 -14.89
C ALA A 184 17.34 21.09 -15.38
N CYS A 185 16.52 20.53 -14.51
CA CYS A 185 15.43 19.62 -14.91
C CYS A 185 14.31 20.36 -15.66
N THR A 186 13.99 21.57 -15.22
CA THR A 186 12.96 22.42 -15.86
C THR A 186 13.37 22.82 -17.27
N GLU A 187 14.61 23.23 -17.50
CA GLU A 187 15.16 23.55 -18.81
C GLU A 187 15.06 22.38 -19.81
N ILE A 188 15.29 21.15 -19.33
CA ILE A 188 15.14 19.95 -20.16
C ILE A 188 13.65 19.73 -20.49
N PHE A 189 12.77 19.87 -19.50
CA PHE A 189 11.35 19.72 -19.69
C PHE A 189 10.80 20.74 -20.71
N GLU A 190 11.17 22.00 -20.58
CA GLU A 190 10.78 23.08 -21.51
C GLU A 190 11.29 22.82 -22.92
N ARG A 191 12.57 22.46 -23.07
CA ARG A 191 13.17 22.13 -24.37
C ARG A 191 12.44 20.97 -25.04
N LYS A 192 12.17 19.91 -24.29
CA LYS A 192 11.43 18.74 -24.79
C LYS A 192 9.99 19.04 -25.19
N LEU A 193 9.31 19.91 -24.47
CA LEU A 193 7.98 20.38 -24.84
C LEU A 193 8.04 21.25 -26.13
N GLN A 194 9.07 22.08 -26.29
CA GLN A 194 9.27 22.87 -27.52
C GLN A 194 9.54 21.96 -28.73
N GLU A 195 10.36 20.91 -28.57
CA GLU A 195 10.60 19.91 -29.62
C GLU A 195 9.30 19.21 -30.08
N LYS A 196 8.32 19.09 -29.22
CA LYS A 196 7.01 18.47 -29.50
C LYS A 196 5.91 19.47 -29.91
N GLN A 197 6.29 20.75 -30.14
CA GLN A 197 5.30 21.77 -30.48
C GLN A 197 4.48 21.40 -31.73
N GLY A 198 3.16 21.46 -31.61
CA GLY A 198 2.21 21.08 -32.69
C GLY A 198 1.81 19.61 -32.72
N ALA A 199 2.44 18.74 -31.93
CA ALA A 199 2.04 17.35 -31.78
C ALA A 199 1.22 17.13 -30.48
N PRO A 200 0.25 16.21 -30.47
CA PRO A 200 -0.43 15.83 -29.24
C PRO A 200 0.53 15.11 -28.29
N ILE A 201 0.55 15.52 -27.01
CA ILE A 201 1.38 14.91 -25.97
C ILE A 201 0.51 14.43 -24.80
N ASP A 202 0.92 13.35 -24.14
CA ASP A 202 0.39 12.98 -22.84
C ASP A 202 1.11 13.79 -21.74
N LEU A 203 0.55 14.96 -21.43
CA LEU A 203 1.11 15.83 -20.39
C LEU A 203 1.20 15.14 -19.03
N GLY A 204 0.32 14.18 -18.73
CA GLY A 204 0.36 13.42 -17.48
C GLY A 204 1.63 12.58 -17.37
N ALA A 205 1.99 11.87 -18.44
CA ALA A 205 3.25 11.11 -18.52
C ALA A 205 4.47 12.04 -18.43
N TRP A 206 4.49 13.15 -19.16
CA TRP A 206 5.58 14.12 -19.14
C TRP A 206 5.81 14.75 -17.77
N LEU A 207 4.74 15.10 -17.04
CA LEU A 207 4.82 15.61 -15.68
C LEU A 207 5.32 14.53 -14.70
N HIS A 208 4.99 13.28 -14.93
CA HIS A 208 5.49 12.15 -14.13
C HIS A 208 6.99 11.95 -14.33
N TRP A 209 7.45 11.95 -15.59
CA TRP A 209 8.87 11.86 -15.95
C TRP A 209 9.68 13.01 -15.35
N TYR A 210 9.17 14.25 -15.48
CA TYR A 210 9.76 15.41 -14.85
C TYR A 210 9.90 15.25 -13.33
N ALA A 211 8.85 14.79 -12.66
CA ALA A 211 8.88 14.61 -11.21
C ALA A 211 9.92 13.56 -10.78
N PHE A 212 10.06 12.46 -11.54
CA PHE A 212 11.09 11.45 -11.26
C PHE A 212 12.51 11.98 -11.48
N ASP A 213 12.74 12.64 -12.59
CA ASP A 213 14.06 13.23 -12.89
C ASP A 213 14.41 14.33 -11.90
N LEU A 214 13.43 15.14 -11.48
CA LEU A 214 13.62 16.16 -10.46
C LEU A 214 13.97 15.55 -9.10
N ILE A 215 13.16 14.60 -8.60
CA ILE A 215 13.39 14.02 -7.26
C ILE A 215 14.70 13.25 -7.18
N THR A 216 15.11 12.57 -8.25
CA THR A 216 16.40 11.87 -8.29
C THR A 216 17.57 12.83 -8.41
N SER A 217 17.42 13.92 -9.16
CA SER A 217 18.41 15.00 -9.23
C SER A 217 18.67 15.64 -7.87
N ILE A 218 17.62 16.08 -7.17
CA ILE A 218 17.75 16.74 -5.85
C ILE A 218 18.15 15.79 -4.74
N THR A 219 17.81 14.48 -4.86
CA THR A 219 18.13 13.51 -3.82
C THR A 219 19.53 12.93 -3.97
N PHE A 220 19.99 12.67 -5.20
CA PHE A 220 21.20 11.91 -5.49
C PHE A 220 22.18 12.63 -6.43
N SER A 221 21.91 13.86 -6.84
CA SER A 221 22.65 14.57 -7.90
C SER A 221 22.77 13.75 -9.20
N ASN A 222 21.83 12.84 -9.43
CA ASN A 222 21.83 11.93 -10.57
C ASN A 222 20.41 11.71 -11.07
N ARG A 223 20.15 12.07 -12.34
CA ARG A 223 18.85 11.89 -12.98
C ARG A 223 18.75 10.48 -13.60
N LEU A 224 17.55 9.93 -13.66
CA LEU A 224 17.27 8.66 -14.33
C LEU A 224 17.12 8.81 -15.85
N GLY A 225 16.79 10.02 -16.31
CA GLY A 225 16.68 10.35 -17.72
C GLY A 225 15.35 9.92 -18.35
N PHE A 226 14.26 10.00 -17.60
CA PHE A 226 12.92 9.73 -18.10
C PHE A 226 12.52 10.68 -19.23
N MET A 227 12.80 11.98 -19.07
CA MET A 227 12.47 13.00 -20.07
C MET A 227 13.29 12.85 -21.34
N GLU A 228 14.55 12.43 -21.24
CA GLU A 228 15.43 12.21 -22.40
C GLU A 228 15.03 10.95 -23.17
N LYS A 229 14.67 9.88 -22.46
CA LYS A 229 14.29 8.60 -23.07
C LYS A 229 12.83 8.56 -23.52
N GLU A 230 12.02 9.49 -23.04
CA GLU A 230 10.56 9.58 -23.31
C GLU A 230 9.81 8.26 -23.00
N THR A 231 10.22 7.58 -21.95
CA THR A 231 9.67 6.28 -21.54
C THR A 231 9.78 6.07 -20.03
N ASP A 232 9.02 5.13 -19.53
CA ASP A 232 9.19 4.61 -18.17
C ASP A 232 10.50 3.85 -18.07
N VAL A 233 11.49 4.44 -17.38
CA VAL A 233 12.82 3.86 -17.21
C VAL A 233 12.72 2.68 -16.25
N ASP A 234 13.11 1.50 -16.72
CA ASP A 234 13.13 0.24 -15.97
C ASP A 234 11.77 -0.13 -15.34
N ASP A 235 10.66 0.28 -15.99
CA ASP A 235 9.29 0.06 -15.50
C ASP A 235 9.07 0.54 -14.04
N ILE A 236 9.76 1.60 -13.62
CA ILE A 236 9.68 2.12 -12.24
C ILE A 236 8.28 2.65 -11.93
N ILE A 237 7.72 3.46 -12.84
CA ILE A 237 6.40 4.08 -12.64
C ILE A 237 5.32 3.00 -12.58
N ASP A 238 5.27 2.12 -13.58
CA ASP A 238 4.29 1.02 -13.65
C ASP A 238 4.37 0.12 -12.43
N SER A 239 5.56 -0.10 -11.94
CA SER A 239 5.80 -0.90 -10.76
C SER A 239 5.36 -0.22 -9.46
N ILE A 240 5.57 1.09 -9.30
CA ILE A 240 5.07 1.87 -8.15
C ILE A 240 3.54 1.87 -8.17
N GLU A 241 2.92 2.08 -9.33
CA GLU A 241 1.47 2.07 -9.48
C GLU A 241 0.88 0.70 -9.13
N GLY A 242 1.48 -0.38 -9.64
CA GLY A 242 1.11 -1.74 -9.29
C GLY A 242 1.21 -2.01 -7.78
N ARG A 243 2.28 -1.54 -7.13
CA ARG A 243 2.46 -1.67 -5.68
C ARG A 243 1.42 -0.84 -4.91
N LEU A 244 1.10 0.36 -5.35
CA LEU A 244 0.07 1.19 -4.73
C LEU A 244 -1.31 0.56 -4.89
N ALA A 245 -1.62 0.00 -6.05
CA ALA A 245 -2.85 -0.74 -6.28
C ALA A 245 -2.96 -1.95 -5.32
N TYR A 246 -1.89 -2.73 -5.16
CA TYR A 246 -1.83 -3.80 -4.16
C TYR A 246 -2.04 -3.28 -2.74
N ASN A 247 -1.29 -2.24 -2.34
CA ASN A 247 -1.37 -1.68 -0.99
C ASN A 247 -2.77 -1.14 -0.68
N SER A 248 -3.45 -0.56 -1.66
CA SER A 248 -4.79 -0.02 -1.48
C SER A 248 -5.84 -1.09 -1.21
N VAL A 249 -5.74 -2.24 -1.88
CA VAL A 249 -6.66 -3.38 -1.68
C VAL A 249 -6.32 -4.12 -0.39
N VAL A 250 -5.07 -4.56 -0.25
CA VAL A 250 -4.62 -5.37 0.89
C VAL A 250 -4.59 -4.56 2.18
N GLY A 251 -4.37 -3.24 2.09
CA GLY A 251 -4.43 -2.32 3.21
C GLY A 251 -5.81 -2.22 3.88
N GLN A 252 -6.88 -2.62 3.19
CA GLN A 252 -8.21 -2.72 3.80
C GLN A 252 -8.32 -3.86 4.82
N ALA A 253 -7.44 -4.89 4.67
CA ALA A 253 -7.31 -6.03 5.57
C ALA A 253 -5.82 -6.40 5.69
N PRO A 254 -5.01 -5.65 6.47
CA PRO A 254 -3.54 -5.77 6.48
C PRO A 254 -3.01 -7.16 6.82
N TRP A 255 -3.79 -7.98 7.52
CA TRP A 255 -3.44 -9.38 7.81
C TRP A 255 -3.26 -10.23 6.54
N LEU A 256 -3.96 -9.88 5.44
CA LEU A 256 -3.79 -10.54 4.14
C LEU A 256 -2.36 -10.41 3.60
N HIS A 257 -1.65 -9.31 3.94
CA HIS A 257 -0.27 -9.13 3.51
C HIS A 257 0.64 -10.27 3.95
N ASN A 258 0.45 -10.76 5.17
CA ASN A 258 1.25 -11.87 5.71
C ASN A 258 1.00 -13.19 4.96
N LEU A 259 -0.15 -13.36 4.34
CA LEU A 259 -0.46 -14.53 3.50
C LEU A 259 0.03 -14.36 2.06
N LEU A 260 0.12 -13.11 1.57
CA LEU A 260 0.51 -12.75 0.21
C LEU A 260 2.00 -12.35 0.15
N LEU A 261 2.31 -11.11 -0.22
CA LEU A 261 3.70 -10.64 -0.39
C LEU A 261 4.53 -10.64 0.90
N GLY A 262 3.92 -10.74 2.07
CA GLY A 262 4.62 -10.97 3.35
C GLY A 262 5.10 -12.41 3.53
N ASN A 263 4.55 -13.37 2.79
CA ASN A 263 4.92 -14.78 2.85
C ASN A 263 6.08 -15.07 1.89
N ARG A 264 7.19 -15.61 2.42
CA ARG A 264 8.38 -15.94 1.62
C ARG A 264 8.09 -16.98 0.53
N LEU A 265 7.26 -17.98 0.81
CA LEU A 265 6.88 -19.01 -0.16
C LEU A 265 6.04 -18.42 -1.28
N PHE A 266 5.02 -17.63 -0.94
CA PHE A 266 4.19 -16.93 -1.92
C PHE A 266 5.03 -15.99 -2.79
N LYS A 267 5.96 -15.26 -2.18
CA LYS A 267 6.88 -14.36 -2.89
C LYS A 267 7.78 -15.14 -3.87
N SER A 268 8.33 -16.29 -3.46
CA SER A 268 9.19 -17.12 -4.31
C SER A 268 8.44 -17.74 -5.49
N ILE A 269 7.23 -18.26 -5.27
CA ILE A 269 6.38 -18.78 -6.34
C ILE A 269 5.89 -17.65 -7.25
N GLY A 270 5.47 -16.55 -6.64
CA GLY A 270 4.90 -15.39 -7.32
C GLY A 270 5.88 -14.69 -8.27
N THR A 271 7.20 -14.75 -8.02
CA THR A 271 8.21 -14.16 -8.91
C THR A 271 8.25 -14.82 -10.30
N ARG A 272 7.69 -16.04 -10.44
CA ARG A 272 7.51 -16.70 -11.74
C ARG A 272 6.42 -16.06 -12.60
N PHE A 273 5.53 -15.28 -12.00
CA PHE A 273 4.46 -14.56 -12.70
C PHE A 273 4.84 -13.08 -12.85
N LYS A 274 4.93 -12.57 -14.08
CA LYS A 274 5.33 -11.17 -14.37
C LYS A 274 4.52 -10.15 -13.53
N ALA A 275 3.21 -10.36 -13.37
CA ALA A 275 2.34 -9.49 -12.60
C ALA A 275 2.73 -9.41 -11.11
N VAL A 276 3.14 -10.52 -10.50
CA VAL A 276 3.57 -10.56 -9.09
C VAL A 276 5.01 -10.07 -8.94
N ALA A 277 5.87 -10.34 -9.92
CA ALA A 277 7.23 -9.82 -9.97
C ALA A 277 7.23 -8.28 -9.97
N LYS A 278 6.37 -7.65 -10.74
CA LYS A 278 6.17 -6.19 -10.74
C LYS A 278 5.77 -5.62 -9.37
N LEU A 279 5.02 -6.35 -8.55
CA LEU A 279 4.67 -5.91 -7.19
C LEU A 279 5.85 -5.85 -6.21
N ASN A 280 6.99 -6.43 -6.56
CA ASN A 280 8.22 -6.42 -5.74
C ASN A 280 9.12 -5.20 -5.95
N THR A 281 8.67 -4.21 -6.67
CA THR A 281 9.46 -3.05 -7.15
C THR A 281 9.97 -2.14 -6.05
N ALA A 282 9.40 -2.20 -4.85
CA ALA A 282 10.04 -1.54 -3.72
C ALA A 282 11.54 -1.92 -3.59
N GLN A 283 11.92 -3.13 -4.03
CA GLN A 283 13.32 -3.58 -4.08
C GLN A 283 14.15 -2.83 -5.12
N TYR A 284 13.57 -2.45 -6.27
CA TYR A 284 14.31 -1.71 -7.29
C TYR A 284 14.69 -0.30 -6.78
N ILE A 285 13.73 0.43 -6.20
CA ILE A 285 13.99 1.77 -5.65
C ILE A 285 15.03 1.71 -4.53
N VAL A 286 14.91 0.72 -3.64
CA VAL A 286 15.88 0.51 -2.56
C VAL A 286 17.25 0.14 -3.11
N LYS A 287 17.31 -0.72 -4.15
CA LYS A 287 18.55 -1.09 -4.83
C LYS A 287 19.20 0.12 -5.49
N PHE A 288 18.43 0.91 -6.25
CA PHE A 288 18.91 2.14 -6.85
C PHE A 288 19.46 3.11 -5.79
N ALA A 289 18.72 3.34 -4.72
CA ALA A 289 19.18 4.20 -3.62
C ALA A 289 20.45 3.65 -2.95
N ALA A 290 20.58 2.32 -2.80
CA ALA A 290 21.78 1.67 -2.29
C ALA A 290 22.99 1.87 -3.23
N GLU A 291 22.78 1.74 -4.53
CA GLU A 291 23.83 1.98 -5.54
C GLU A 291 24.29 3.45 -5.50
N GLN A 292 23.39 4.41 -5.34
CA GLN A 292 23.78 5.82 -5.21
C GLN A 292 24.54 6.07 -3.89
N LEU A 293 24.14 5.43 -2.79
CA LEU A 293 24.87 5.53 -1.52
C LEU A 293 26.28 4.92 -1.62
N LEU A 294 26.43 3.78 -2.29
CA LEU A 294 27.75 3.19 -2.55
C LEU A 294 28.62 4.09 -3.41
N ARG A 295 28.08 4.70 -4.49
CA ARG A 295 28.78 5.67 -5.32
C ARG A 295 29.23 6.87 -4.51
N TYR A 296 28.38 7.39 -3.65
CA TYR A 296 28.71 8.50 -2.74
C TYR A 296 29.85 8.14 -1.78
N ASN A 297 29.79 6.96 -1.15
CA ASN A 297 30.82 6.50 -0.22
C ASN A 297 32.18 6.27 -0.89
N ASN A 298 32.19 5.82 -2.15
CA ASN A 298 33.39 5.50 -2.93
C ASN A 298 33.96 6.72 -3.70
N SER A 299 33.29 7.89 -3.67
CA SER A 299 33.78 9.08 -4.35
C SER A 299 34.95 9.70 -3.58
N GLU A 300 36.11 9.87 -4.25
CA GLU A 300 37.31 10.54 -3.71
C GLU A 300 37.19 12.08 -3.66
N LYS A 301 36.12 12.64 -4.22
CA LYS A 301 35.90 14.10 -4.25
C LYS A 301 35.52 14.61 -2.84
N PRO A 302 35.94 15.85 -2.49
CA PRO A 302 35.47 16.50 -1.28
C PRO A 302 33.95 16.41 -1.23
N LYS A 303 33.42 15.93 -0.11
CA LYS A 303 31.98 15.70 0.10
C LYS A 303 31.27 17.04 0.27
N GLU A 304 31.16 17.80 -0.82
CA GLU A 304 30.31 18.99 -0.81
C GLU A 304 28.86 18.61 -0.63
N ILE A 305 28.16 19.39 0.19
CA ILE A 305 26.72 19.20 0.42
C ILE A 305 26.00 19.71 -0.83
N ARG A 306 25.70 18.79 -1.79
CA ARG A 306 25.10 19.14 -3.09
C ARG A 306 23.68 18.61 -3.24
N ASP A 307 23.28 17.63 -2.45
CA ASP A 307 22.01 16.94 -2.56
C ASP A 307 21.47 16.51 -1.19
N MET A 308 20.28 15.92 -1.18
CA MET A 308 19.66 15.47 0.06
C MET A 308 20.40 14.28 0.68
N LEU A 309 20.97 13.39 -0.14
CA LEU A 309 21.73 12.24 0.36
C LEU A 309 22.96 12.69 1.14
N SER A 310 23.74 13.65 0.60
CA SER A 310 24.90 14.22 1.28
C SER A 310 24.52 14.89 2.61
N ARG A 311 23.37 15.59 2.65
CA ARG A 311 22.85 16.18 3.89
C ARG A 311 22.48 15.13 4.93
N PHE A 312 21.77 14.08 4.51
CA PHE A 312 21.45 12.97 5.42
C PHE A 312 22.69 12.27 5.95
N LYS A 313 23.72 12.12 5.10
CA LYS A 313 25.00 11.51 5.51
C LYS A 313 25.76 12.38 6.49
N THR A 314 25.83 13.68 6.27
CA THR A 314 26.46 14.63 7.21
C THR A 314 25.77 14.60 8.58
N MET A 315 24.45 14.48 8.62
CA MET A 315 23.70 14.36 9.85
C MET A 315 23.95 13.01 10.54
N GLN A 316 24.11 11.92 9.78
CA GLN A 316 24.49 10.62 10.32
C GLN A 316 25.86 10.66 11.00
N ASP A 317 26.84 11.24 10.32
CA ASP A 317 28.23 11.33 10.81
C ASP A 317 28.35 12.23 12.06
N GLY A 318 27.46 13.23 12.22
CA GLY A 318 27.46 14.17 13.34
C GLY A 318 26.79 13.65 14.63
N GLU A 319 25.72 12.88 14.51
CA GLU A 319 24.89 12.49 15.68
C GLU A 319 24.76 10.99 15.91
N SER A 320 25.31 10.11 15.10
CA SER A 320 25.23 8.63 15.26
C SER A 320 23.81 8.04 15.41
N LEU A 321 22.75 8.84 15.12
CA LEU A 321 21.36 8.48 15.39
C LEU A 321 20.67 7.79 14.20
N ILE A 322 21.26 7.84 13.00
CA ILE A 322 20.67 7.28 11.78
C ILE A 322 21.54 6.09 11.32
N SER A 323 20.97 4.89 11.32
CA SER A 323 21.65 3.73 10.76
C SER A 323 21.66 3.78 9.23
N ASP A 324 22.59 3.05 8.57
CA ASP A 324 22.64 2.95 7.09
C ASP A 324 21.33 2.45 6.50
N ASN A 325 20.66 1.50 7.17
CA ASN A 325 19.35 1.03 6.75
C ASN A 325 18.27 2.12 6.84
N GLN A 326 18.33 2.99 7.84
CA GLN A 326 17.42 4.13 7.97
C GLN A 326 17.72 5.20 6.93
N LEU A 327 18.99 5.49 6.69
CA LEU A 327 19.43 6.42 5.63
C LEU A 327 18.92 5.96 4.26
N LEU A 328 19.12 4.68 3.95
CA LEU A 328 18.64 4.05 2.72
C LEU A 328 17.10 4.12 2.64
N ALA A 329 16.40 3.82 3.73
CA ALA A 329 14.95 3.89 3.81
C ALA A 329 14.43 5.33 3.59
N HIS A 330 15.11 6.35 4.10
CA HIS A 330 14.76 7.76 3.88
C HIS A 330 14.97 8.17 2.41
N ALA A 331 16.12 7.85 1.82
CA ALA A 331 16.41 8.14 0.43
C ALA A 331 15.44 7.45 -0.55
N ALA A 332 15.17 6.16 -0.33
CA ALA A 332 14.17 5.40 -1.10
C ALA A 332 12.75 5.96 -0.91
N SER A 333 12.40 6.40 0.30
CA SER A 333 11.08 6.98 0.60
C SER A 333 10.84 8.29 -0.15
N ASN A 334 11.87 9.10 -0.42
CA ASN A 334 11.75 10.30 -1.23
C ASN A 334 11.28 9.96 -2.64
N MET A 335 11.85 8.92 -3.24
CA MET A 335 11.44 8.49 -4.58
C MET A 335 10.02 7.91 -4.57
N TYR A 336 9.71 7.05 -3.61
CA TYR A 336 8.45 6.30 -3.58
C TYR A 336 7.24 7.18 -3.24
N VAL A 337 7.34 8.00 -2.20
CA VAL A 337 6.20 8.78 -1.68
C VAL A 337 5.95 10.03 -2.49
N LYS A 338 7.01 10.71 -2.95
CA LYS A 338 6.88 11.99 -3.64
C LYS A 338 6.53 11.86 -5.10
N THR A 339 6.83 10.72 -5.72
CA THR A 339 6.51 10.46 -7.13
C THR A 339 5.19 9.69 -7.31
N ALA A 340 4.63 9.13 -6.24
CA ALA A 340 3.30 8.55 -6.30
C ALA A 340 2.24 9.60 -6.70
N PRO A 341 1.17 9.24 -7.43
CA PRO A 341 0.19 10.19 -7.98
C PRO A 341 -0.37 11.20 -6.98
N GLY A 342 -0.48 10.85 -5.68
CA GLY A 342 -0.89 11.78 -4.62
C GLY A 342 0.25 12.67 -4.09
N GLY A 343 1.50 12.20 -4.13
CA GLY A 343 2.69 12.95 -3.71
C GLY A 343 3.13 13.99 -4.76
N PHE A 344 2.89 13.68 -6.04
CA PHE A 344 3.14 14.58 -7.15
C PHE A 344 2.38 15.92 -7.05
N GLN A 345 1.12 15.91 -6.63
CA GLN A 345 0.36 17.15 -6.41
C GLN A 345 0.99 18.02 -5.33
N SER A 346 1.55 17.42 -4.28
CA SER A 346 2.28 18.18 -3.26
C SER A 346 3.60 18.74 -3.80
N LEU A 347 4.27 18.03 -4.70
CA LEU A 347 5.50 18.50 -5.33
C LEU A 347 5.23 19.64 -6.31
N VAL A 348 4.19 19.52 -7.14
CA VAL A 348 3.77 20.57 -8.10
C VAL A 348 3.26 21.82 -7.39
N LEU A 349 2.58 21.66 -6.24
CA LEU A 349 2.10 22.78 -5.42
C LEU A 349 3.23 23.45 -4.62
N LEU A 350 4.30 22.73 -4.30
CA LEU A 350 5.46 23.26 -3.56
C LEU A 350 6.56 23.82 -4.47
N THR A 351 6.54 23.46 -5.77
CA THR A 351 7.47 24.06 -6.73
C THR A 351 6.87 25.36 -7.28
N PRO A 352 7.67 26.40 -7.48
CA PRO A 352 7.27 27.61 -8.21
C PRO A 352 6.80 27.33 -9.65
N LEU A 353 6.69 26.07 -10.05
CA LEU A 353 6.23 25.64 -11.37
C LEU A 353 4.83 26.16 -11.71
N ALA A 354 3.92 26.27 -10.73
CA ALA A 354 2.64 26.94 -10.92
C ALA A 354 2.82 28.44 -11.23
N VAL A 355 3.90 29.04 -10.73
CA VAL A 355 4.30 30.44 -10.99
C VAL A 355 5.11 30.51 -12.28
N LEU A 356 6.02 29.58 -12.55
CA LEU A 356 6.86 29.52 -13.75
C LEU A 356 6.06 29.21 -15.02
N LEU A 357 5.14 28.25 -15.00
CA LEU A 357 4.22 27.98 -16.13
C LEU A 357 3.31 29.19 -16.45
N GLY A 358 3.00 30.01 -15.45
CA GLY A 358 2.27 31.27 -15.66
C GLY A 358 3.14 32.44 -16.13
N ALA A 359 4.45 32.45 -15.82
CA ALA A 359 5.34 33.58 -16.06
C ALA A 359 6.27 33.42 -17.27
N THR A 360 6.61 32.19 -17.70
CA THR A 360 7.62 31.92 -18.74
C THR A 360 7.06 31.36 -20.04
N LEU A 361 5.81 30.86 -20.05
CA LEU A 361 5.19 30.46 -21.31
C LEU A 361 4.72 31.71 -22.09
N PRO A 362 5.14 31.83 -23.36
CA PRO A 362 4.67 32.94 -24.20
C PRO A 362 3.13 32.91 -24.30
N PRO A 363 2.48 34.11 -24.35
CA PRO A 363 0.99 34.21 -24.35
C PRO A 363 0.30 33.37 -25.43
N SER A 364 1.00 33.12 -26.56
CA SER A 364 0.50 32.28 -27.64
C SER A 364 0.38 30.80 -27.32
N LEU A 365 1.12 30.29 -26.35
CA LEU A 365 1.03 28.92 -25.85
C LEU A 365 -0.03 28.80 -24.73
N CYS A 366 -0.23 29.87 -23.98
CA CYS A 366 -1.21 29.93 -22.91
C CYS A 366 -2.65 29.92 -23.44
N GLU A 367 -2.94 30.61 -24.55
CA GLU A 367 -4.28 30.65 -25.14
C GLU A 367 -4.70 29.36 -25.86
N ARG A 368 -3.76 28.66 -26.53
CA ARG A 368 -4.06 27.39 -27.21
C ARG A 368 -4.04 26.18 -26.27
N SER A 369 -3.24 26.23 -25.22
CA SER A 369 -3.13 25.15 -24.23
C SER A 369 -4.17 25.23 -23.13
N SER A 370 -4.82 26.39 -22.90
CA SER A 370 -5.75 26.54 -21.79
C SER A 370 -6.97 25.62 -21.88
N ILE A 371 -7.46 25.32 -23.09
CA ILE A 371 -8.61 24.40 -23.26
C ILE A 371 -8.17 22.95 -23.06
N THR A 372 -7.01 22.57 -23.59
CA THR A 372 -6.45 21.20 -23.42
C THR A 372 -5.88 21.01 -22.00
N PHE A 373 -5.24 22.06 -21.45
CA PHE A 373 -4.73 22.08 -20.08
C PHE A 373 -5.84 21.97 -19.03
N VAL A 374 -6.95 22.68 -19.20
CA VAL A 374 -8.13 22.55 -18.33
C VAL A 374 -8.79 21.18 -18.47
N GLY A 375 -8.87 20.65 -19.70
CA GLY A 375 -9.39 19.29 -19.95
C GLY A 375 -8.50 18.20 -19.32
N THR A 376 -7.19 18.28 -19.48
CA THR A 376 -6.22 17.36 -18.91
C THR A 376 -6.09 17.53 -17.40
N LEU A 377 -6.10 18.77 -16.88
CA LEU A 377 -6.13 19.01 -15.43
C LEU A 377 -7.41 18.48 -14.78
N LEU A 378 -8.56 18.57 -15.45
CA LEU A 378 -9.81 17.97 -15.00
C LEU A 378 -9.78 16.43 -15.12
N ALA A 379 -9.16 15.87 -16.14
CA ALA A 379 -8.97 14.42 -16.28
C ALA A 379 -7.95 13.87 -15.27
N THR A 380 -6.83 14.55 -15.08
CA THR A 380 -5.82 14.25 -14.05
C THR A 380 -6.38 14.50 -12.65
N ARG A 381 -7.21 15.55 -12.46
CA ARG A 381 -7.95 15.76 -11.22
C ARG A 381 -8.99 14.66 -10.98
N ARG A 382 -9.62 14.11 -12.03
CA ARG A 382 -10.50 12.94 -11.91
C ARG A 382 -9.73 11.65 -11.60
N SER A 383 -8.60 11.39 -12.25
CA SER A 383 -7.75 10.22 -11.96
C SER A 383 -7.07 10.34 -10.61
N SER A 384 -6.57 11.52 -10.25
CA SER A 384 -5.93 11.82 -8.99
C SER A 384 -6.92 11.97 -7.83
N GLN A 385 -8.15 12.46 -8.07
CA GLN A 385 -9.23 12.32 -7.09
C GLN A 385 -9.62 10.85 -6.89
N ARG A 386 -9.51 10.03 -7.93
CA ARG A 386 -9.60 8.57 -7.76
C ARG A 386 -8.48 8.04 -6.86
N SER A 387 -7.24 8.44 -7.07
CA SER A 387 -6.08 8.01 -6.28
C SER A 387 -6.05 8.62 -4.87
N MET A 388 -6.43 9.90 -4.70
CA MET A 388 -6.47 10.56 -3.38
C MET A 388 -7.66 10.13 -2.52
N ALA A 389 -8.82 9.90 -3.11
CA ALA A 389 -9.92 9.27 -2.39
C ALA A 389 -9.56 7.85 -1.94
N TRP A 390 -8.64 7.19 -2.66
CA TRP A 390 -8.05 5.93 -2.27
C TRP A 390 -7.16 6.04 -1.02
N ILE A 391 -6.34 7.07 -0.93
CA ILE A 391 -5.43 7.31 0.20
C ILE A 391 -6.15 7.93 1.39
N ALA A 392 -7.07 8.87 1.15
CA ALA A 392 -7.86 9.51 2.20
C ALA A 392 -8.97 8.63 2.79
N GLY A 393 -9.49 7.67 2.02
CA GLY A 393 -10.42 6.64 2.53
C GLY A 393 -9.73 5.52 3.30
N ALA A 394 -8.40 5.50 3.33
CA ALA A 394 -7.62 4.47 4.01
C ALA A 394 -7.24 4.93 5.42
N ASN A 395 -8.10 4.62 6.37
CA ASN A 395 -7.71 4.25 7.72
C ASN A 395 -7.08 5.29 8.63
N PHE A 396 -7.87 6.20 9.11
CA PHE A 396 -7.58 6.85 10.37
C PHE A 396 -8.61 6.37 11.39
N LEU A 397 -8.14 5.90 12.54
CA LEU A 397 -8.83 5.48 13.74
C LEU A 397 -8.98 3.97 13.92
N THR A 398 -7.95 3.37 14.49
CA THR A 398 -8.09 2.23 15.38
C THR A 398 -7.75 2.71 16.79
N GLN A 399 -8.73 2.76 17.66
CA GLN A 399 -8.52 2.63 19.09
C GLN A 399 -8.43 1.18 19.45
#